data_08b7b128a6e8f4e36cab0e8dd70876f7
#
_entry.id   08b7b128a6e8f4e36cab0e8dd70876f7
#
_cell.length_a   1.000
_cell.length_b   1.000
_cell.length_c   1.000
_cell.angle_alpha   90.00
_cell.angle_beta   90.00
_cell.angle_gamma   90.00
#
_symmetry.space_group_name_H-M   'P 1'
#
loop_
_entity.id
_entity.type
_entity.pdbx_description
1 polymer ?
#
loop_
_entity_poly.entity_id
_entity_poly.type
_entity_poly.pdbx_seq_one_letter_code
_entity_poly.pdbx_strand_id
1 'polypeptide(L)'
;MKILEDYHAWHYLVLVLGLGAFIALLVVFSYSTPISIVISFLGSLFYVLWGIIHHALEKRLYKEIVLEYVLIGLSMFLLLALVKMY
;
A
#
# COMPACT_ATOMS: atom_id res chain seq x y z
N MET A 1 -18.08 20.71 -6.28
CA MET A 1 -16.80 20.60 -5.54
C MET A 1 -15.78 19.84 -6.34
N LYS A 2 -14.60 20.42 -6.44
CA LYS A 2 -13.52 19.80 -7.22
C LYS A 2 -13.10 18.44 -6.69
N ILE A 3 -13.18 18.25 -5.38
CA ILE A 3 -12.79 16.97 -4.77
C ILE A 3 -13.64 15.82 -5.31
N LEU A 4 -14.94 16.07 -5.50
CA LEU A 4 -15.84 15.03 -6.03
C LEU A 4 -15.67 14.85 -7.53
N GLU A 5 -15.24 15.90 -8.24
CA GLU A 5 -14.99 15.84 -9.67
C GLU A 5 -13.60 15.31 -9.99
N ASP A 6 -12.66 15.46 -9.04
CA ASP A 6 -11.27 15.06 -9.22
C ASP A 6 -11.07 13.68 -8.62
N TYR A 7 -11.08 12.66 -9.51
CA TYR A 7 -10.88 11.28 -9.04
C TYR A 7 -9.50 11.05 -8.45
N HIS A 8 -8.52 11.93 -8.67
CA HIS A 8 -7.22 11.82 -8.02
C HIS A 8 -7.35 12.00 -6.50
N ALA A 9 -8.18 12.95 -6.07
CA ALA A 9 -8.41 13.16 -4.64
C ALA A 9 -9.03 11.92 -4.01
N TRP A 10 -10.00 11.29 -4.70
CA TRP A 10 -10.61 10.06 -4.23
C TRP A 10 -9.61 8.93 -4.11
N HIS A 11 -8.72 8.79 -5.10
CA HIS A 11 -7.70 7.75 -5.08
C HIS A 11 -6.76 7.93 -3.89
N TYR A 12 -6.31 9.15 -3.62
CA TYR A 12 -5.45 9.40 -2.48
C TYR A 12 -6.17 9.19 -1.16
N LEU A 13 -7.44 9.53 -1.09
CA LEU A 13 -8.24 9.27 0.10
C LEU A 13 -8.34 7.77 0.38
N VAL A 14 -8.61 6.98 -0.65
CA VAL A 14 -8.64 5.52 -0.53
C VAL A 14 -7.30 4.98 -0.05
N LEU A 15 -6.20 5.48 -0.62
CA LEU A 15 -4.86 5.05 -0.22
C LEU A 15 -4.60 5.36 1.24
N VAL A 16 -4.87 6.59 1.67
CA VAL A 16 -4.62 7.01 3.06
C VAL A 16 -5.47 6.20 4.03
N LEU A 17 -6.74 6.01 3.73
CA LEU A 17 -7.63 5.23 4.59
C LEU A 17 -7.20 3.76 4.64
N GLY A 18 -6.83 3.19 3.49
CA GLY A 18 -6.38 1.80 3.44
C GLY A 18 -5.09 1.58 4.20
N LEU A 19 -4.10 2.43 3.99
CA LEU A 19 -2.82 2.33 4.71
C LEU A 19 -3.02 2.56 6.20
N GLY A 20 -3.88 3.52 6.58
CA GLY A 20 -4.20 3.75 7.97
C GLY A 20 -4.84 2.53 8.63
N ALA A 21 -5.73 1.85 7.90
CA ALA A 21 -6.35 0.62 8.39
C ALA A 21 -5.30 -0.48 8.60
N PHE A 22 -4.36 -0.66 7.66
CA PHE A 22 -3.30 -1.64 7.82
C PHE A 22 -2.37 -1.31 8.97
N ILE A 23 -2.05 -0.03 9.17
CA ILE A 23 -1.24 0.39 10.32
C ILE A 23 -1.97 0.09 11.62
N ALA A 24 -3.28 0.36 11.68
CA ALA A 24 -4.08 0.06 12.85
C ALA A 24 -4.08 -1.45 13.14
N LEU A 25 -4.22 -2.28 12.11
CA LEU A 25 -4.16 -3.73 12.26
C LEU A 25 -2.79 -4.19 12.76
N LEU A 26 -1.72 -3.58 12.27
CA LEU A 26 -0.36 -3.90 12.75
C LEU A 26 -0.20 -3.59 14.23
N VAL A 27 -0.77 -2.47 14.68
CA VAL A 27 -0.73 -2.11 16.11
C VAL A 27 -1.54 -3.09 16.94
N VAL A 28 -2.76 -3.40 16.50
CA VAL A 28 -3.66 -4.30 17.24
C VAL A 28 -3.07 -5.70 17.35
N PHE A 29 -2.49 -6.20 16.27
CA PHE A 29 -1.92 -7.55 16.22
C PHE A 29 -0.41 -7.57 16.42
N SER A 30 0.14 -6.54 17.05
CA SER A 30 1.60 -6.45 17.27
C SER A 30 2.13 -7.56 18.18
N TYR A 31 1.27 -8.22 18.96
CA TYR A 31 1.66 -9.31 19.81
C TYR A 31 1.99 -10.60 19.04
N SER A 32 1.59 -10.70 17.78
CA SER A 32 1.81 -11.90 16.96
C SER A 32 2.68 -11.57 15.76
N THR A 33 3.90 -12.14 15.73
CA THR A 33 4.80 -11.93 14.61
C THR A 33 4.27 -12.52 13.30
N PRO A 34 3.74 -13.77 13.26
CA PRO A 34 3.19 -14.29 12.00
C PRO A 34 2.06 -13.45 11.43
N ILE A 35 1.12 -13.01 12.29
CA ILE A 35 -0.01 -12.20 11.85
C ILE A 35 0.49 -10.84 11.34
N SER A 36 1.44 -10.23 12.05
CA SER A 36 2.01 -8.95 11.62
C SER A 36 2.67 -9.05 10.26
N ILE A 37 3.38 -10.13 9.99
CA ILE A 37 4.03 -10.34 8.69
C ILE A 37 2.98 -10.47 7.59
N VAL A 38 1.89 -11.21 7.83
CA VAL A 38 0.80 -11.34 6.86
C VAL A 38 0.16 -9.98 6.59
N ILE A 39 -0.10 -9.18 7.64
CA ILE A 39 -0.68 -7.86 7.49
C ILE A 39 0.26 -6.96 6.69
N SER A 40 1.56 -7.02 6.97
CA SER A 40 2.56 -6.24 6.22
C SER A 40 2.55 -6.60 4.74
N PHE A 41 2.46 -7.88 4.43
CA PHE A 41 2.38 -8.34 3.04
C PHE A 41 1.13 -7.81 2.36
N LEU A 42 -0.03 -7.93 3.01
CA LEU A 42 -1.29 -7.46 2.44
C LEU A 42 -1.29 -5.95 2.25
N GLY A 43 -0.74 -5.20 3.21
CA GLY A 43 -0.65 -3.75 3.09
C GLY A 43 0.25 -3.33 1.94
N SER A 44 1.40 -3.99 1.77
CA SER A 44 2.31 -3.73 0.67
C SER A 44 1.66 -4.07 -0.67
N LEU A 45 0.96 -5.19 -0.75
CA LEU A 45 0.24 -5.59 -1.94
C LEU A 45 -0.85 -4.58 -2.29
N PHE A 46 -1.58 -4.12 -1.30
CA PHE A 46 -2.60 -3.08 -1.48
C PHE A 46 -1.99 -1.83 -2.11
N TYR A 47 -0.85 -1.36 -1.60
CA TYR A 47 -0.18 -0.19 -2.13
C TYR A 47 0.24 -0.38 -3.59
N VAL A 48 0.84 -1.53 -3.91
CA VAL A 48 1.28 -1.84 -5.27
C VAL A 48 0.09 -1.86 -6.22
N LEU A 49 -0.98 -2.57 -5.85
CA LEU A 49 -2.17 -2.66 -6.69
C LEU A 49 -2.83 -1.31 -6.87
N TRP A 50 -2.93 -0.53 -5.79
CA TRP A 50 -3.48 0.82 -5.86
C TRP A 50 -2.68 1.68 -6.86
N GLY A 51 -1.36 1.64 -6.76
CA GLY A 51 -0.50 2.43 -7.64
C GLY A 51 -0.66 2.04 -9.11
N ILE A 52 -0.67 0.74 -9.38
CA ILE A 52 -0.83 0.23 -10.74
C ILE A 52 -2.18 0.64 -11.32
N ILE A 53 -3.25 0.45 -10.56
CA ILE A 53 -4.60 0.80 -11.01
C ILE A 53 -4.71 2.31 -11.22
N HIS A 54 -4.16 3.11 -10.31
CA HIS A 54 -4.20 4.56 -10.42
C HIS A 54 -3.54 5.04 -11.72
N HIS A 55 -2.33 4.55 -12.00
CA HIS A 55 -1.63 4.95 -13.22
C HIS A 55 -2.30 4.40 -14.48
N ALA A 56 -2.88 3.21 -14.41
CA ALA A 56 -3.62 2.65 -15.53
C ALA A 56 -4.83 3.51 -15.88
N LEU A 57 -5.55 4.01 -14.86
CA LEU A 57 -6.70 4.89 -15.07
C LEU A 57 -6.27 6.24 -15.67
N GLU A 58 -5.07 6.70 -15.39
CA GLU A 58 -4.54 7.94 -15.96
C GLU A 58 -3.89 7.72 -17.32
N LYS A 59 -3.89 6.47 -17.81
CA LYS A 59 -3.25 6.11 -19.10
C LYS A 59 -1.76 6.43 -19.11
N ARG A 60 -1.12 6.32 -17.95
CA ARG A 60 0.32 6.57 -17.78
C ARG A 60 1.05 5.35 -17.24
N LEU A 61 0.50 4.17 -17.51
CA LEU A 61 1.10 2.94 -17.02
C LEU A 61 2.21 2.48 -17.97
N TYR A 62 3.44 2.49 -17.49
CA TYR A 62 4.62 2.01 -18.17
C TYR A 62 5.27 0.91 -17.35
N LYS A 63 6.13 0.11 -17.99
CA LYS A 63 6.84 -0.94 -17.28
C LYS A 63 7.67 -0.39 -16.12
N GLU A 64 8.30 0.76 -16.33
CA GLU A 64 9.11 1.41 -15.30
C GLU A 64 8.29 1.78 -14.08
N ILE A 65 7.07 2.25 -14.29
CA ILE A 65 6.18 2.63 -13.19
C ILE A 65 5.75 1.38 -12.40
N VAL A 66 5.40 0.30 -13.10
CA VAL A 66 5.04 -0.95 -12.44
C VAL A 66 6.22 -1.46 -11.60
N LEU A 67 7.42 -1.42 -12.18
CA LEU A 67 8.62 -1.86 -11.47
C LEU A 67 8.87 -1.02 -10.22
N GLU A 68 8.71 0.30 -10.31
CA GLU A 68 8.88 1.19 -9.16
C GLU A 68 7.92 0.83 -8.04
N TYR A 69 6.64 0.62 -8.34
CA TYR A 69 5.66 0.27 -7.29
C TYR A 69 5.95 -1.09 -6.68
N VAL A 70 6.34 -2.05 -7.49
CA VAL A 70 6.68 -3.39 -6.99
C VAL A 70 7.91 -3.31 -6.08
N LEU A 71 8.94 -2.56 -6.49
CA LEU A 71 10.15 -2.41 -5.68
C LEU A 71 9.86 -1.70 -4.36
N ILE A 72 9.04 -0.64 -4.39
CA ILE A 72 8.67 0.08 -3.16
C ILE A 72 7.86 -0.84 -2.25
N GLY A 73 6.87 -1.54 -2.79
CA GLY A 73 6.06 -2.47 -2.00
C GLY A 73 6.89 -3.58 -1.38
N LEU A 74 7.80 -4.15 -2.17
CA LEU A 74 8.69 -5.20 -1.66
C LEU A 74 9.60 -4.65 -0.55
N SER A 75 10.14 -3.45 -0.74
CA SER A 75 10.98 -2.81 0.27
C SER A 75 10.20 -2.57 1.56
N MET A 76 8.97 -2.07 1.46
CA MET A 76 8.10 -1.86 2.62
C MET A 76 7.85 -3.17 3.36
N PHE A 77 7.51 -4.22 2.62
CA PHE A 77 7.25 -5.52 3.23
C PHE A 77 8.50 -6.06 3.93
N LEU A 78 9.67 -5.99 3.28
CA LEU A 78 10.91 -6.49 3.86
C LEU A 78 11.29 -5.72 5.11
N LEU A 79 11.13 -4.39 5.10
CA LEU A 79 11.43 -3.58 6.29
C LEU A 79 10.51 -3.93 7.45
N LEU A 80 9.21 -4.05 7.18
CA LEU A 80 8.26 -4.38 8.23
C LEU A 80 8.48 -5.80 8.78
N ALA A 81 8.75 -6.75 7.88
CA ALA A 81 9.03 -8.11 8.30
C ALA A 81 10.31 -8.18 9.15
N LEU A 82 11.35 -7.46 8.73
CA LEU A 82 12.61 -7.44 9.45
C LEU A 82 12.43 -6.87 10.86
N VAL A 83 11.68 -5.76 10.98
CA VAL A 83 11.40 -5.16 12.28
C VAL A 83 10.67 -6.16 13.19
N LYS A 84 9.72 -6.91 12.64
CA LYS A 84 8.95 -7.87 13.45
C LYS A 84 9.75 -9.11 13.81
N MET A 85 10.74 -9.46 13.01
CA MET A 85 11.59 -10.62 13.30
C MET A 85 12.67 -10.31 14.34
N TYR A 86 12.92 -9.03 14.58
CA TYR A 86 13.83 -8.61 15.63
C TYR A 86 13.09 -8.50 16.95
#